data_dbe1e38943fe7abb49f0727cc5bf9a15
#
_entry.id   dbe1e38943fe7abb49f0727cc5bf9a15
#
_cell.length_a   1.000
_cell.length_b   1.000
_cell.length_c   1.000
_cell.angle_alpha   90.00
_cell.angle_beta   90.00
_cell.angle_gamma   90.00
#
_symmetry.space_group_name_H-M   'P 1'
#
loop_
_entity.id
_entity.type
_entity.pdbx_description
1 polymer ?
#
loop_
_entity_poly.entity_id
_entity_poly.type
_entity_poly.pdbx_seq_one_letter_code
_entity_poly.pdbx_strand_id
1 'polypeptide(L)'
;VDTVMKFVDLLRKRVKTEKIEDTSTLKDIIIDELFIMYVVNNIIDSKIHYATNSPTVILFVGVNGVGKTTTIGKLAHQLKNEGKKVMLVAGDTFRAGAIEQLEEWGKRVGTEVIKNTSKDPSSVMYDGLEKAVNENYDVVLIDTAGRLQNKENLMRELEKVNRVIQKIIPTAPHETLLVIDATTGQNGISQAKSFKEITNITGVVLTKLDGTAKGGIVLAIKESVNIPVKYVGLGEGEDDLQKFDIEKYIYGLFKDL
;
A
#
# COMPACT_ATOMS: atom_id res chain seq x y z
N VAL A 1 2.94 10.18 -19.48
CA VAL A 1 3.44 11.19 -20.42
C VAL A 1 3.25 12.58 -19.79
N ASP A 2 2.07 12.91 -19.28
CA ASP A 2 1.74 14.24 -18.75
C ASP A 2 2.61 14.67 -17.57
N THR A 3 2.85 13.77 -16.61
CA THR A 3 3.72 14.02 -15.44
C THR A 3 5.15 14.37 -15.85
N VAL A 4 5.70 13.61 -16.82
CA VAL A 4 7.06 13.85 -17.32
C VAL A 4 7.15 15.19 -18.06
N MET A 5 6.15 15.52 -18.87
CA MET A 5 6.13 16.81 -19.58
C MET A 5 6.04 18.00 -18.62
N LYS A 6 5.18 17.93 -17.62
CA LYS A 6 5.10 18.95 -16.55
C LYS A 6 6.44 19.14 -15.84
N PHE A 7 7.08 18.02 -15.48
CA PHE A 7 8.38 18.05 -14.83
C PHE A 7 9.45 18.72 -15.72
N VAL A 8 9.53 18.33 -16.98
CA VAL A 8 10.49 18.91 -17.94
C VAL A 8 10.24 20.43 -18.12
N ASP A 9 8.98 20.86 -18.17
CA ASP A 9 8.65 22.29 -18.31
C ASP A 9 9.03 23.09 -17.05
N LEU A 10 8.83 22.53 -15.86
CA LEU A 10 9.26 23.13 -14.59
C LEU A 10 10.78 23.25 -14.54
N LEU A 11 11.52 22.19 -14.89
CA LEU A 11 12.98 22.21 -14.95
C LEU A 11 13.50 23.27 -15.94
N ARG A 12 12.95 23.30 -17.16
CA ARG A 12 13.35 24.28 -18.18
C ARG A 12 13.17 25.71 -17.69
N LYS A 13 12.04 25.99 -17.02
CA LYS A 13 11.76 27.31 -16.45
C LYS A 13 12.79 27.68 -15.39
N ARG A 14 13.09 26.75 -14.48
CA ARG A 14 14.01 26.95 -13.35
C ARG A 14 15.45 27.15 -13.84
N VAL A 15 15.93 26.28 -14.72
CA VAL A 15 17.26 26.37 -15.35
C VAL A 15 17.45 27.73 -16.05
N LYS A 16 16.44 28.19 -16.80
CA LYS A 16 16.48 29.51 -17.47
C LYS A 16 16.49 30.67 -16.49
N THR A 17 15.70 30.59 -15.42
CA THR A 17 15.57 31.66 -14.43
C THR A 17 16.83 31.79 -13.57
N GLU A 18 17.42 30.66 -13.16
CA GLU A 18 18.61 30.58 -12.30
C GLU A 18 19.93 30.63 -13.11
N LYS A 19 19.87 30.65 -14.46
CA LYS A 19 21.02 30.70 -15.38
C LYS A 19 22.05 29.61 -15.11
N ILE A 20 21.59 28.36 -15.00
CA ILE A 20 22.41 27.22 -14.64
C ILE A 20 23.18 26.72 -15.84
N GLU A 21 24.50 26.59 -15.71
CA GLU A 21 25.42 26.19 -16.78
C GLU A 21 26.16 24.90 -16.44
N ASP A 22 26.19 24.46 -15.18
CA ASP A 22 26.91 23.25 -14.77
C ASP A 22 25.97 22.06 -14.49
N THR A 23 26.51 20.84 -14.71
CA THR A 23 25.75 19.58 -14.62
C THR A 23 25.46 19.18 -13.16
N SER A 24 26.32 19.57 -12.21
CA SER A 24 26.13 19.20 -10.80
C SER A 24 24.96 19.97 -10.19
N THR A 25 24.92 21.27 -10.44
CA THR A 25 23.78 22.15 -10.04
C THR A 25 22.48 21.69 -10.70
N LEU A 26 22.53 21.24 -11.97
CA LEU A 26 21.36 20.69 -12.65
C LEU A 26 20.83 19.45 -11.95
N LYS A 27 21.72 18.54 -11.49
CA LYS A 27 21.34 17.33 -10.74
C LYS A 27 20.61 17.69 -9.45
N ASP A 28 21.12 18.65 -8.69
CA ASP A 28 20.50 19.10 -7.43
C ASP A 28 19.11 19.69 -7.68
N ILE A 29 18.95 20.47 -8.73
CA ILE A 29 17.65 21.05 -9.12
C ILE A 29 16.65 19.98 -9.54
N ILE A 30 17.09 18.96 -10.26
CA ILE A 30 16.24 17.83 -10.62
C ILE A 30 15.73 17.14 -9.35
N ILE A 31 16.60 16.88 -8.39
CA ILE A 31 16.26 16.27 -7.10
C ILE A 31 15.24 17.12 -6.35
N ASP A 32 15.52 18.39 -6.21
CA ASP A 32 14.64 19.36 -5.54
C ASP A 32 13.26 19.42 -6.19
N GLU A 33 13.21 19.52 -7.52
CA GLU A 33 11.94 19.64 -8.25
C GLU A 33 11.08 18.38 -8.15
N LEU A 34 11.70 17.20 -8.19
CA LEU A 34 11.01 15.93 -7.95
C LEU A 34 10.48 15.84 -6.52
N PHE A 35 11.27 16.29 -5.55
CA PHE A 35 10.83 16.35 -4.16
C PHE A 35 9.65 17.32 -4.01
N ILE A 36 9.74 18.52 -4.55
CA ILE A 36 8.66 19.51 -4.55
C ILE A 36 7.40 18.93 -5.19
N MET A 37 7.51 18.31 -6.36
CA MET A 37 6.36 17.69 -7.03
C MET A 37 5.66 16.61 -6.19
N TYR A 38 6.44 15.84 -5.42
CA TYR A 38 5.86 14.83 -4.55
C TYR A 38 5.17 15.42 -3.32
N VAL A 39 5.76 16.50 -2.76
CA VAL A 39 5.35 17.14 -1.50
C VAL A 39 4.24 18.17 -1.68
N VAL A 40 4.25 18.90 -2.82
CA VAL A 40 3.28 19.97 -3.11
C VAL A 40 1.85 19.42 -3.07
N ASN A 41 1.02 20.07 -2.28
CA ASN A 41 -0.40 19.82 -2.02
C ASN A 41 -0.76 18.76 -0.96
N ASN A 42 0.20 18.16 -0.23
CA ASN A 42 -0.16 17.34 0.93
C ASN A 42 0.96 17.19 1.96
N ILE A 43 0.55 17.15 3.21
CA ILE A 43 1.37 16.60 4.29
C ILE A 43 1.74 15.16 3.90
N ILE A 44 3.03 14.87 3.81
CA ILE A 44 3.51 13.50 3.50
C ILE A 44 3.29 12.66 4.75
N ASP A 45 2.09 12.13 4.89
CA ASP A 45 1.81 11.16 5.94
C ASP A 45 2.01 9.73 5.40
N SER A 46 3.28 9.32 5.36
CA SER A 46 3.66 7.96 5.01
C SER A 46 3.58 6.97 6.18
N LYS A 47 3.17 7.45 7.37
CA LYS A 47 3.09 6.61 8.57
C LYS A 47 1.78 5.83 8.62
N ILE A 48 1.81 4.69 9.31
CA ILE A 48 0.60 3.97 9.67
C ILE A 48 -0.05 4.67 10.87
N HIS A 49 -1.35 4.89 10.79
CA HIS A 49 -2.16 5.43 11.89
C HIS A 49 -2.58 4.28 12.81
N TYR A 50 -1.95 4.22 13.97
CA TYR A 50 -2.31 3.22 14.98
C TYR A 50 -3.46 3.71 15.86
N ALA A 51 -4.42 2.80 16.11
CA ALA A 51 -5.47 3.04 17.09
C ALA A 51 -4.90 3.04 18.52
N THR A 52 -5.49 3.84 19.40
CA THR A 52 -5.05 3.95 20.81
C THR A 52 -5.83 3.05 21.75
N ASN A 53 -7.09 2.77 21.46
CA ASN A 53 -8.01 2.08 22.39
C ASN A 53 -8.65 0.81 21.81
N SER A 54 -8.17 0.34 20.67
CA SER A 54 -8.65 -0.86 19.99
C SER A 54 -7.53 -1.47 19.17
N PRO A 55 -7.67 -2.72 18.67
CA PRO A 55 -6.78 -3.22 17.63
C PRO A 55 -6.76 -2.27 16.43
N THR A 56 -5.57 -2.01 15.89
CA THR A 56 -5.43 -1.30 14.62
C THR A 56 -5.82 -2.21 13.48
N VAL A 57 -6.82 -1.85 12.69
CA VAL A 57 -7.28 -2.64 11.55
C VAL A 57 -6.74 -2.06 10.27
N ILE A 58 -5.98 -2.87 9.52
CA ILE A 58 -5.40 -2.53 8.21
C ILE A 58 -6.01 -3.43 7.15
N LEU A 59 -6.75 -2.83 6.24
CA LEU A 59 -7.38 -3.53 5.11
C LEU A 59 -6.49 -3.42 3.88
N PHE A 60 -6.18 -4.54 3.22
CA PHE A 60 -5.40 -4.57 1.99
C PHE A 60 -6.30 -4.81 0.79
N VAL A 61 -6.26 -3.89 -0.17
CA VAL A 61 -7.00 -3.94 -1.43
C VAL A 61 -6.05 -3.90 -2.62
N GLY A 62 -6.52 -4.33 -3.79
CA GLY A 62 -5.70 -4.36 -5.01
C GLY A 62 -6.06 -5.58 -5.87
N VAL A 63 -5.68 -5.59 -7.14
CA VAL A 63 -6.00 -6.72 -8.04
C VAL A 63 -5.27 -8.01 -7.63
N ASN A 64 -5.68 -9.13 -8.18
CA ASN A 64 -5.02 -10.41 -7.91
C ASN A 64 -3.59 -10.41 -8.52
N GLY A 65 -2.63 -11.01 -7.80
CA GLY A 65 -1.25 -11.17 -8.24
C GLY A 65 -0.33 -9.97 -8.00
N VAL A 66 -0.82 -8.87 -7.44
CA VAL A 66 0.02 -7.69 -7.13
C VAL A 66 0.86 -7.84 -5.86
N GLY A 67 0.72 -8.93 -5.11
CA GLY A 67 1.49 -9.18 -3.90
C GLY A 67 0.82 -8.76 -2.60
N LYS A 68 -0.53 -8.69 -2.52
CA LYS A 68 -1.25 -8.38 -1.27
C LYS A 68 -0.87 -9.32 -0.13
N THR A 69 -1.09 -10.61 -0.31
CA THR A 69 -0.82 -11.64 0.71
C THR A 69 0.64 -11.64 1.15
N THR A 70 1.57 -11.48 0.21
CA THR A 70 3.01 -11.35 0.51
C THR A 70 3.31 -10.08 1.32
N THR A 71 2.71 -8.95 0.96
CA THR A 71 2.85 -7.68 1.69
C THR A 71 2.34 -7.81 3.12
N ILE A 72 1.19 -8.47 3.31
CA ILE A 72 0.60 -8.74 4.63
C ILE A 72 1.57 -9.57 5.47
N GLY A 73 2.13 -10.64 4.91
CA GLY A 73 3.11 -11.50 5.60
C GLY A 73 4.36 -10.74 6.04
N LYS A 74 4.94 -9.93 5.14
CA LYS A 74 6.12 -9.11 5.43
C LYS A 74 5.83 -8.02 6.48
N LEU A 75 4.68 -7.36 6.39
CA LEU A 75 4.29 -6.37 7.39
C LEU A 75 4.02 -7.02 8.75
N ALA A 76 3.41 -8.20 8.78
CA ALA A 76 3.22 -8.97 10.01
C ALA A 76 4.56 -9.33 10.66
N HIS A 77 5.56 -9.74 9.85
CA HIS A 77 6.92 -10.01 10.33
C HIS A 77 7.53 -8.78 11.00
N GLN A 78 7.48 -7.61 10.35
CA GLN A 78 8.00 -6.35 10.92
C GLN A 78 7.30 -5.96 12.22
N LEU A 79 5.98 -6.00 12.23
CA LEU A 79 5.18 -5.63 13.41
C LEU A 79 5.45 -6.56 14.60
N LYS A 80 5.65 -7.84 14.35
CA LYS A 80 6.04 -8.79 15.41
C LYS A 80 7.44 -8.52 15.93
N ASN A 81 8.39 -8.19 15.07
CA ASN A 81 9.73 -7.77 15.48
C ASN A 81 9.71 -6.46 16.30
N GLU A 82 8.70 -5.60 16.08
CA GLU A 82 8.41 -4.43 16.90
C GLU A 82 7.70 -4.79 18.24
N GLY A 83 7.46 -6.07 18.52
CA GLY A 83 6.82 -6.57 19.75
C GLY A 83 5.29 -6.52 19.74
N LYS A 84 4.65 -6.27 18.60
CA LYS A 84 3.19 -6.20 18.50
C LYS A 84 2.54 -7.58 18.41
N LYS A 85 1.39 -7.74 19.04
CA LYS A 85 0.52 -8.91 18.88
C LYS A 85 -0.32 -8.75 17.61
N VAL A 86 0.01 -9.51 16.56
CA VAL A 86 -0.57 -9.39 15.21
C VAL A 86 -1.50 -10.55 14.91
N MET A 87 -2.62 -10.29 14.23
CA MET A 87 -3.55 -11.26 13.69
C MET A 87 -3.69 -11.07 12.18
N LEU A 88 -3.78 -12.17 11.43
CA LEU A 88 -4.10 -12.17 10.00
C LEU A 88 -5.53 -12.66 9.77
N VAL A 89 -6.25 -12.04 8.83
CA VAL A 89 -7.62 -12.43 8.47
C VAL A 89 -7.69 -12.74 6.98
N ALA A 90 -8.06 -13.98 6.65
CA ALA A 90 -8.15 -14.49 5.27
C ALA A 90 -9.48 -14.10 4.61
N GLY A 91 -9.61 -12.85 4.19
CA GLY A 91 -10.83 -12.33 3.55
C GLY A 91 -10.95 -12.62 2.05
N ASP A 92 -9.91 -13.08 1.37
CA ASP A 92 -10.04 -13.62 -0.01
C ASP A 92 -10.59 -15.07 0.04
N THR A 93 -11.84 -15.19 0.47
CA THR A 93 -12.51 -16.47 0.73
C THR A 93 -12.84 -17.28 -0.53
N PHE A 94 -12.72 -16.67 -1.69
CA PHE A 94 -13.01 -17.32 -2.97
C PHE A 94 -11.83 -18.06 -3.57
N ARG A 95 -10.61 -17.79 -3.09
CA ARG A 95 -9.39 -18.37 -3.62
C ARG A 95 -8.70 -19.22 -2.55
N ALA A 96 -8.87 -20.54 -2.64
CA ALA A 96 -8.22 -21.49 -1.71
C ALA A 96 -6.70 -21.24 -1.61
N GLY A 97 -6.02 -21.07 -2.73
CA GLY A 97 -4.58 -20.79 -2.73
C GLY A 97 -4.19 -19.47 -2.05
N ALA A 98 -5.07 -18.46 -1.99
CA ALA A 98 -4.79 -17.24 -1.24
C ALA A 98 -4.87 -17.49 0.28
N ILE A 99 -5.84 -18.30 0.72
CA ILE A 99 -5.96 -18.70 2.12
C ILE A 99 -4.73 -19.53 2.54
N GLU A 100 -4.36 -20.53 1.75
CA GLU A 100 -3.18 -21.38 2.01
C GLU A 100 -1.89 -20.55 2.07
N GLN A 101 -1.71 -19.60 1.14
CA GLN A 101 -0.56 -18.71 1.15
C GLN A 101 -0.52 -17.83 2.41
N LEU A 102 -1.66 -17.32 2.86
CA LEU A 102 -1.72 -16.52 4.09
C LEU A 102 -1.42 -17.38 5.33
N GLU A 103 -1.86 -18.64 5.35
CA GLU A 103 -1.53 -19.59 6.41
C GLU A 103 -0.04 -19.92 6.45
N GLU A 104 0.60 -20.07 5.30
CA GLU A 104 2.06 -20.26 5.23
C GLU A 104 2.81 -19.07 5.81
N TRP A 105 2.38 -17.85 5.48
CA TRP A 105 2.91 -16.63 6.12
C TRP A 105 2.66 -16.62 7.62
N GLY A 106 1.45 -16.96 8.06
CA GLY A 106 1.12 -17.05 9.48
C GLY A 106 2.04 -18.01 10.24
N LYS A 107 2.29 -19.19 9.69
CA LYS A 107 3.23 -20.19 10.26
C LYS A 107 4.66 -19.65 10.30
N ARG A 108 5.12 -19.05 9.20
CA ARG A 108 6.49 -18.52 9.07
C ARG A 108 6.76 -17.40 10.07
N VAL A 109 5.81 -16.48 10.21
CA VAL A 109 5.91 -15.32 11.12
C VAL A 109 5.53 -15.68 12.56
N GLY A 110 4.90 -16.83 12.78
CA GLY A 110 4.41 -17.27 14.10
C GLY A 110 3.23 -16.41 14.57
N THR A 111 2.28 -16.12 13.67
CA THR A 111 1.06 -15.37 13.98
C THR A 111 -0.19 -16.15 13.61
N GLU A 112 -1.30 -15.86 14.29
CA GLU A 112 -2.56 -16.52 14.03
C GLU A 112 -3.21 -16.02 12.75
N VAL A 113 -3.81 -16.97 11.99
CA VAL A 113 -4.59 -16.70 10.79
C VAL A 113 -6.03 -17.11 11.02
N ILE A 114 -6.94 -16.16 10.95
CA ILE A 114 -8.37 -16.43 11.02
C ILE A 114 -8.90 -16.72 9.63
N LYS A 115 -9.52 -17.89 9.52
CA LYS A 115 -10.25 -18.38 8.35
C LYS A 115 -11.50 -19.12 8.81
N ASN A 116 -12.48 -19.25 7.96
CA ASN A 116 -13.61 -20.13 8.20
C ASN A 116 -14.04 -20.84 6.89
N THR A 117 -15.01 -21.72 6.97
CA THR A 117 -15.55 -22.46 5.82
C THR A 117 -16.54 -21.64 5.00
N SER A 118 -16.95 -20.49 5.49
CA SER A 118 -17.85 -19.58 4.79
C SER A 118 -17.17 -18.95 3.59
N LYS A 119 -17.87 -18.88 2.48
CA LYS A 119 -17.45 -18.11 1.31
C LYS A 119 -17.75 -16.62 1.45
N ASP A 120 -18.41 -16.20 2.54
CA ASP A 120 -18.70 -14.79 2.79
C ASP A 120 -17.52 -14.13 3.54
N PRO A 121 -16.79 -13.19 2.91
CA PRO A 121 -15.70 -12.47 3.56
C PRO A 121 -16.12 -11.81 4.89
N SER A 122 -17.35 -11.31 4.97
CA SER A 122 -17.86 -10.61 6.15
C SER A 122 -17.92 -11.50 7.39
N SER A 123 -18.16 -12.79 7.22
CA SER A 123 -18.17 -13.77 8.34
C SER A 123 -16.77 -13.93 8.92
N VAL A 124 -15.75 -14.07 8.06
CA VAL A 124 -14.35 -14.20 8.51
C VAL A 124 -13.88 -12.93 9.20
N MET A 125 -14.30 -11.75 8.69
CA MET A 125 -13.98 -10.45 9.31
C MET A 125 -14.57 -10.35 10.70
N TYR A 126 -15.84 -10.76 10.86
CA TYR A 126 -16.51 -10.73 12.15
C TYR A 126 -15.75 -11.60 13.17
N ASP A 127 -15.48 -12.85 12.83
CA ASP A 127 -14.79 -13.80 13.71
C ASP A 127 -13.39 -13.28 14.12
N GLY A 128 -12.65 -12.77 13.14
CA GLY A 128 -11.30 -12.25 13.37
C GLY A 128 -11.29 -11.01 14.26
N LEU A 129 -12.18 -10.05 14.00
CA LEU A 129 -12.20 -8.79 14.77
C LEU A 129 -12.76 -8.99 16.17
N GLU A 130 -13.80 -9.80 16.35
CA GLU A 130 -14.32 -10.15 17.67
C GLU A 130 -13.23 -10.81 18.53
N LYS A 131 -12.51 -11.78 17.97
CA LYS A 131 -11.38 -12.40 18.66
C LYS A 131 -10.26 -11.42 18.95
N ALA A 132 -9.91 -10.56 18.00
CA ALA A 132 -8.85 -9.58 18.17
C ALA A 132 -9.13 -8.61 19.33
N VAL A 133 -10.37 -8.16 19.47
CA VAL A 133 -10.81 -7.31 20.58
C VAL A 133 -10.75 -8.08 21.90
N ASN A 134 -11.32 -9.30 21.95
CA ASN A 134 -11.41 -10.10 23.18
C ASN A 134 -10.03 -10.53 23.71
N GLU A 135 -9.08 -10.77 22.82
CA GLU A 135 -7.74 -11.24 23.18
C GLU A 135 -6.67 -10.14 23.16
N ASN A 136 -7.06 -8.87 23.02
CA ASN A 136 -6.18 -7.71 23.05
C ASN A 136 -5.04 -7.80 22.02
N TYR A 137 -5.38 -8.02 20.75
CA TYR A 137 -4.41 -7.87 19.67
C TYR A 137 -4.11 -6.39 19.41
N ASP A 138 -2.87 -6.08 19.01
CA ASP A 138 -2.46 -4.72 18.68
C ASP A 138 -2.84 -4.36 17.24
N VAL A 139 -2.69 -5.32 16.31
CA VAL A 139 -2.91 -5.09 14.88
C VAL A 139 -3.61 -6.28 14.24
N VAL A 140 -4.59 -5.99 13.38
CA VAL A 140 -5.27 -6.96 12.52
C VAL A 140 -5.00 -6.59 11.06
N LEU A 141 -4.39 -7.50 10.31
CA LEU A 141 -4.11 -7.35 8.88
C LEU A 141 -5.10 -8.21 8.10
N ILE A 142 -5.85 -7.59 7.20
CA ILE A 142 -6.95 -8.22 6.48
C ILE A 142 -6.62 -8.32 4.98
N ASP A 143 -6.51 -9.55 4.46
CA ASP A 143 -6.45 -9.79 3.02
C ASP A 143 -7.83 -9.75 2.39
N THR A 144 -7.96 -9.22 1.17
CA THR A 144 -9.23 -9.16 0.44
C THR A 144 -9.11 -9.70 -0.98
N ALA A 145 -10.24 -10.07 -1.57
CA ALA A 145 -10.32 -10.38 -2.98
C ALA A 145 -9.96 -9.17 -3.86
N GLY A 146 -9.43 -9.43 -5.06
CA GLY A 146 -8.98 -8.38 -5.99
C GLY A 146 -9.65 -8.46 -7.36
N ARG A 147 -10.97 -8.69 -7.42
CA ARG A 147 -11.73 -8.92 -8.67
C ARG A 147 -12.21 -7.62 -9.33
N LEU A 148 -11.26 -6.79 -9.76
CA LEU A 148 -11.58 -5.50 -10.39
C LEU A 148 -12.37 -5.62 -11.71
N GLN A 149 -12.37 -6.80 -12.35
CA GLN A 149 -13.15 -7.07 -13.56
C GLN A 149 -14.67 -6.90 -13.34
N ASN A 150 -15.11 -7.09 -12.11
CA ASN A 150 -16.49 -6.80 -11.69
C ASN A 150 -16.48 -5.73 -10.59
N LYS A 151 -16.30 -4.49 -11.02
CA LYS A 151 -16.14 -3.32 -10.14
C LYS A 151 -17.32 -3.14 -9.18
N GLU A 152 -18.55 -3.31 -9.66
CA GLU A 152 -19.76 -3.15 -8.83
C GLU A 152 -19.84 -4.20 -7.72
N ASN A 153 -19.55 -5.46 -8.05
CA ASN A 153 -19.55 -6.53 -7.05
C ASN A 153 -18.45 -6.32 -6.02
N LEU A 154 -17.26 -5.92 -6.44
CA LEU A 154 -16.14 -5.62 -5.55
C LEU A 154 -16.50 -4.45 -4.62
N MET A 155 -17.12 -3.40 -5.14
CA MET A 155 -17.59 -2.26 -4.35
C MET A 155 -18.58 -2.70 -3.27
N ARG A 156 -19.61 -3.47 -3.64
CA ARG A 156 -20.61 -4.00 -2.69
C ARG A 156 -19.97 -4.91 -1.62
N GLU A 157 -19.00 -5.73 -2.02
CA GLU A 157 -18.26 -6.61 -1.12
C GLU A 157 -17.46 -5.79 -0.11
N LEU A 158 -16.67 -4.81 -0.56
CA LEU A 158 -15.88 -3.93 0.32
C LEU A 158 -16.76 -3.05 1.22
N GLU A 159 -17.89 -2.56 0.71
CA GLU A 159 -18.86 -1.85 1.55
C GLU A 159 -19.45 -2.73 2.66
N LYS A 160 -19.75 -3.99 2.34
CA LYS A 160 -20.24 -4.95 3.33
C LYS A 160 -19.16 -5.25 4.37
N VAL A 161 -17.94 -5.49 3.93
CA VAL A 161 -16.77 -5.69 4.80
C VAL A 161 -16.57 -4.50 5.72
N ASN A 162 -16.54 -3.28 5.20
CA ASN A 162 -16.40 -2.07 6.00
C ASN A 162 -17.52 -1.91 7.04
N ARG A 163 -18.77 -2.19 6.69
CA ARG A 163 -19.89 -2.17 7.65
C ARG A 163 -19.71 -3.16 8.79
N VAL A 164 -19.22 -4.37 8.50
CA VAL A 164 -18.94 -5.38 9.53
C VAL A 164 -17.78 -4.95 10.43
N ILE A 165 -16.71 -4.42 9.85
CA ILE A 165 -15.58 -3.89 10.60
C ILE A 165 -16.04 -2.78 11.57
N GLN A 166 -16.80 -1.80 11.08
CA GLN A 166 -17.28 -0.66 11.86
C GLN A 166 -18.31 -1.05 12.93
N LYS A 167 -19.02 -2.15 12.75
CA LYS A 167 -19.94 -2.67 13.77
C LYS A 167 -19.20 -3.14 15.03
N ILE A 168 -17.98 -3.65 14.86
CA ILE A 168 -17.14 -4.17 15.97
C ILE A 168 -16.22 -3.08 16.49
N ILE A 169 -15.56 -2.36 15.59
CA ILE A 169 -14.64 -1.25 15.89
C ILE A 169 -15.08 -0.03 15.08
N PRO A 170 -15.88 0.90 15.65
CA PRO A 170 -16.51 1.99 14.92
C PRO A 170 -15.55 2.92 14.17
N THR A 171 -14.30 3.03 14.62
CA THR A 171 -13.25 3.87 14.00
C THR A 171 -12.47 3.16 12.89
N ALA A 172 -12.65 1.85 12.73
CA ALA A 172 -11.92 1.03 11.74
C ALA A 172 -12.65 0.99 10.37
N PRO A 173 -11.95 0.64 9.27
CA PRO A 173 -10.51 0.39 9.22
C PRO A 173 -9.71 1.66 9.45
N HIS A 174 -8.60 1.56 10.18
CA HIS A 174 -7.71 2.71 10.44
C HIS A 174 -6.82 3.00 9.24
N GLU A 175 -6.54 1.96 8.46
CA GLU A 175 -5.84 2.05 7.18
C GLU A 175 -6.52 1.15 6.15
N THR A 176 -6.62 1.66 4.92
CA THR A 176 -6.92 0.88 3.72
C THR A 176 -5.77 1.06 2.75
N LEU A 177 -4.93 0.04 2.62
CA LEU A 177 -3.72 0.07 1.81
C LEU A 177 -3.99 -0.56 0.44
N LEU A 178 -3.80 0.23 -0.61
CA LEU A 178 -3.85 -0.24 -1.98
C LEU A 178 -2.50 -0.80 -2.39
N VAL A 179 -2.46 -2.09 -2.72
CA VAL A 179 -1.25 -2.75 -3.21
C VAL A 179 -1.23 -2.72 -4.74
N ILE A 180 -0.13 -2.22 -5.30
CA ILE A 180 0.08 -2.09 -6.74
C ILE A 180 1.44 -2.70 -7.10
N ASP A 181 1.46 -3.48 -8.17
CA ASP A 181 2.69 -3.98 -8.79
C ASP A 181 3.32 -2.84 -9.63
N ALA A 182 4.50 -2.37 -9.21
CA ALA A 182 5.20 -1.26 -9.83
C ALA A 182 5.61 -1.56 -11.29
N THR A 183 5.74 -2.83 -11.67
CA THR A 183 6.09 -3.23 -13.04
C THR A 183 4.98 -3.00 -14.05
N THR A 184 3.74 -2.80 -13.60
CA THR A 184 2.55 -2.67 -14.45
C THR A 184 2.38 -1.29 -15.08
N GLY A 185 3.17 -0.30 -14.68
CA GLY A 185 3.20 1.04 -15.30
C GLY A 185 1.81 1.72 -15.33
N GLN A 186 1.34 2.09 -16.51
CA GLN A 186 0.05 2.78 -16.70
C GLN A 186 -1.16 1.95 -16.22
N ASN A 187 -1.08 0.62 -16.29
CA ASN A 187 -2.13 -0.25 -15.77
C ASN A 187 -2.26 -0.10 -14.24
N GLY A 188 -1.14 0.01 -13.52
CA GLY A 188 -1.14 0.27 -12.07
C GLY A 188 -1.80 1.59 -11.72
N ILE A 189 -1.54 2.65 -12.50
CA ILE A 189 -2.18 3.95 -12.32
C ILE A 189 -3.70 3.87 -12.55
N SER A 190 -4.13 3.15 -13.60
CA SER A 190 -5.55 2.92 -13.87
C SER A 190 -6.24 2.14 -12.76
N GLN A 191 -5.56 1.12 -12.21
CA GLN A 191 -6.03 0.38 -11.03
C GLN A 191 -6.18 1.31 -9.82
N ALA A 192 -5.20 2.17 -9.55
CA ALA A 192 -5.25 3.12 -8.44
C ALA A 192 -6.48 4.04 -8.53
N LYS A 193 -6.75 4.59 -9.71
CA LYS A 193 -7.94 5.41 -9.97
C LYS A 193 -9.24 4.63 -9.70
N SER A 194 -9.33 3.41 -10.23
CA SER A 194 -10.52 2.57 -10.07
C SER A 194 -10.77 2.20 -8.61
N PHE A 195 -9.73 1.83 -7.85
CA PHE A 195 -9.89 1.51 -6.43
C PHE A 195 -10.24 2.73 -5.58
N LYS A 196 -9.71 3.92 -5.91
CA LYS A 196 -10.08 5.18 -5.24
C LYS A 196 -11.57 5.50 -5.38
N GLU A 197 -12.21 5.10 -6.48
CA GLU A 197 -13.65 5.25 -6.67
C GLU A 197 -14.48 4.21 -5.90
N ILE A 198 -13.87 3.05 -5.55
CA ILE A 198 -14.53 1.94 -4.88
C ILE A 198 -14.49 2.09 -3.36
N THR A 199 -13.36 2.54 -2.81
CA THR A 199 -13.14 2.60 -1.36
C THR A 199 -12.22 3.74 -0.97
N ASN A 200 -12.30 4.17 0.30
CA ASN A 200 -11.42 5.20 0.83
C ASN A 200 -10.02 4.62 1.09
N ILE A 201 -9.05 4.93 0.23
CA ILE A 201 -7.67 4.49 0.33
C ILE A 201 -6.88 5.52 1.14
N THR A 202 -6.14 5.06 2.14
CA THR A 202 -5.30 5.90 3.02
C THR A 202 -3.82 5.86 2.65
N GLY A 203 -3.39 4.84 1.92
CA GLY A 203 -2.00 4.68 1.50
C GLY A 203 -1.83 3.68 0.37
N VAL A 204 -0.70 3.76 -0.31
CA VAL A 204 -0.31 2.84 -1.37
C VAL A 204 0.91 2.03 -0.94
N VAL A 205 0.92 0.75 -1.28
CA VAL A 205 2.09 -0.13 -1.22
C VAL A 205 2.50 -0.47 -2.65
N LEU A 206 3.73 -0.15 -3.01
CA LEU A 206 4.30 -0.51 -4.32
C LEU A 206 5.16 -1.75 -4.17
N THR A 207 4.76 -2.85 -4.79
CA THR A 207 5.52 -4.10 -4.82
C THR A 207 6.40 -4.17 -6.07
N LYS A 208 7.43 -5.03 -6.03
CA LYS A 208 8.33 -5.30 -7.15
C LYS A 208 9.01 -4.06 -7.72
N LEU A 209 9.33 -3.10 -6.86
CA LEU A 209 9.96 -1.85 -7.28
C LEU A 209 11.40 -2.07 -7.77
N ASP A 210 12.06 -3.12 -7.28
CA ASP A 210 13.36 -3.63 -7.72
C ASP A 210 13.38 -4.09 -9.18
N GLY A 211 12.24 -4.58 -9.69
CA GLY A 211 12.07 -5.02 -11.09
C GLY A 211 11.80 -3.89 -12.08
N THR A 212 11.72 -2.64 -11.64
CA THR A 212 11.44 -1.51 -12.53
C THR A 212 12.68 -0.69 -12.86
N ALA A 213 12.87 -0.41 -14.14
CA ALA A 213 13.96 0.45 -14.60
C ALA A 213 13.72 1.92 -14.23
N LYS A 214 13.34 2.25 -13.04
CA LYS A 214 13.25 3.66 -12.57
C LYS A 214 11.85 4.14 -12.16
N GLY A 215 11.59 4.07 -10.99
CA GLY A 215 10.73 4.76 -10.07
C GLY A 215 9.70 5.82 -10.48
N GLY A 216 9.56 6.19 -11.71
CA GLY A 216 8.56 7.17 -12.15
C GLY A 216 7.12 6.82 -11.79
N ILE A 217 6.85 5.56 -11.48
CA ILE A 217 5.54 5.09 -11.04
C ILE A 217 5.08 5.72 -9.72
N VAL A 218 6.01 5.98 -8.78
CA VAL A 218 5.71 6.63 -7.49
C VAL A 218 5.10 8.03 -7.71
N LEU A 219 5.78 8.84 -8.52
CA LEU A 219 5.32 10.20 -8.84
C LEU A 219 4.00 10.18 -9.62
N ALA A 220 3.88 9.27 -10.60
CA ALA A 220 2.69 9.15 -11.42
C ALA A 220 1.45 8.71 -10.61
N ILE A 221 1.60 7.79 -9.66
CA ILE A 221 0.52 7.40 -8.75
C ILE A 221 0.15 8.58 -7.84
N LYS A 222 1.15 9.23 -7.23
CA LYS A 222 0.89 10.39 -6.36
C LYS A 222 0.12 11.49 -7.09
N GLU A 223 0.55 11.85 -8.29
CA GLU A 223 -0.14 12.85 -9.11
C GLU A 223 -1.56 12.42 -9.50
N SER A 224 -1.74 11.14 -9.84
CA SER A 224 -3.01 10.64 -10.38
C SER A 224 -4.10 10.46 -9.33
N VAL A 225 -3.74 10.03 -8.12
CA VAL A 225 -4.72 9.70 -7.07
C VAL A 225 -4.55 10.53 -5.81
N ASN A 226 -3.44 11.23 -5.66
CA ASN A 226 -3.11 12.05 -4.50
C ASN A 226 -3.22 11.29 -3.15
N ILE A 227 -2.65 10.09 -3.13
CA ILE A 227 -2.58 9.21 -1.97
C ILE A 227 -1.10 8.95 -1.68
N PRO A 228 -0.64 8.99 -0.40
CA PRO A 228 0.76 8.76 -0.07
C PRO A 228 1.17 7.31 -0.31
N VAL A 229 2.39 7.10 -0.80
CA VAL A 229 3.03 5.79 -0.75
C VAL A 229 3.54 5.58 0.67
N LYS A 230 3.18 4.48 1.30
CA LYS A 230 3.58 4.14 2.68
C LYS A 230 4.66 3.08 2.74
N TYR A 231 4.62 2.11 1.83
CA TYR A 231 5.60 1.03 1.76
C TYR A 231 6.02 0.73 0.33
N VAL A 232 7.22 0.20 0.20
CA VAL A 232 7.77 -0.34 -1.06
C VAL A 232 8.34 -1.73 -0.85
N GLY A 233 8.05 -2.65 -1.76
CA GLY A 233 8.64 -3.99 -1.83
C GLY A 233 9.83 -3.97 -2.79
N LEU A 234 10.99 -4.39 -2.29
CA LEU A 234 12.28 -4.34 -2.97
C LEU A 234 12.88 -5.73 -3.19
N GLY A 235 12.08 -6.78 -3.12
CA GLY A 235 12.52 -8.17 -3.29
C GLY A 235 11.54 -9.17 -2.68
N GLU A 236 11.96 -10.44 -2.59
CA GLU A 236 11.13 -11.56 -2.14
C GLU A 236 11.35 -11.94 -0.65
N GLY A 237 12.39 -11.46 0.00
CA GLY A 237 12.70 -11.74 1.40
C GLY A 237 11.69 -11.11 2.37
N GLU A 238 11.65 -11.63 3.60
CA GLU A 238 10.75 -11.14 4.66
C GLU A 238 11.01 -9.68 5.03
N ASP A 239 12.26 -9.24 4.93
CA ASP A 239 12.71 -7.89 5.24
C ASP A 239 12.66 -6.93 4.04
N ASP A 240 12.27 -7.42 2.84
CA ASP A 240 12.24 -6.64 1.61
C ASP A 240 10.97 -5.75 1.45
N LEU A 241 10.28 -5.47 2.54
CA LEU A 241 9.25 -4.45 2.61
C LEU A 241 9.77 -3.26 3.43
N GLN A 242 9.91 -2.10 2.82
CA GLN A 242 10.45 -0.92 3.49
C GLN A 242 9.41 0.20 3.60
N LYS A 243 9.46 0.96 4.69
CA LYS A 243 8.72 2.23 4.80
C LYS A 243 9.21 3.17 3.72
N PHE A 244 8.26 3.78 3.00
CA PHE A 244 8.63 4.69 1.91
C PHE A 244 9.22 5.99 2.46
N ASP A 245 10.36 6.37 1.89
CA ASP A 245 11.08 7.59 2.16
C ASP A 245 11.38 8.27 0.82
N ILE A 246 10.75 9.41 0.57
CA ILE A 246 10.87 10.13 -0.70
C ILE A 246 12.28 10.62 -0.96
N GLU A 247 13.01 11.06 0.07
CA GLU A 247 14.37 11.57 -0.09
C GLU A 247 15.30 10.44 -0.53
N LYS A 248 15.26 9.30 0.19
CA LYS A 248 16.04 8.10 -0.17
C LYS A 248 15.69 7.58 -1.56
N TYR A 249 14.40 7.63 -1.89
CA TYR A 249 13.91 7.17 -3.18
C TYR A 249 14.44 8.04 -4.32
N ILE A 250 14.31 9.36 -4.24
CA ILE A 250 14.80 10.30 -5.25
C ILE A 250 16.34 10.20 -5.34
N TYR A 251 17.03 10.16 -4.21
CA TYR A 251 18.49 10.01 -4.20
C TYR A 251 18.93 8.71 -4.89
N GLY A 252 18.21 7.61 -4.65
CA GLY A 252 18.44 6.32 -5.30
C GLY A 252 18.26 6.36 -6.83
N LEU A 253 17.35 7.18 -7.36
CA LEU A 253 17.14 7.35 -8.81
C LEU A 253 18.36 7.97 -9.52
N PHE A 254 19.14 8.77 -8.80
CA PHE A 254 20.27 9.54 -9.37
C PHE A 254 21.64 9.08 -8.86
N LYS A 255 21.70 7.99 -8.11
CA LYS A 255 22.96 7.47 -7.54
C LYS A 255 23.98 7.11 -8.62
N ASP A 256 23.52 6.62 -9.77
CA ASP A 256 24.36 6.11 -10.86
C ASP A 256 24.47 7.13 -12.04
N LEU A 257 24.00 8.35 -11.86
CA LEU A 257 24.18 9.49 -12.76
C LEU A 257 25.21 10.46 -12.19
#